data_955a9718ad590ff50a3ed0d8fa026003
#
_entry.id   955a9718ad590ff50a3ed0d8fa026003
#
_cell.length_a   1.000
_cell.length_b   1.000
_cell.length_c   1.000
_cell.angle_alpha   90.00
_cell.angle_beta   90.00
_cell.angle_gamma   90.00
#
_symmetry.space_group_name_H-M   'P 1'
#
loop_
_entity.id
_entity.type
_entity.pdbx_description
1 polymer ?
#
loop_
_entity_poly.entity_id
_entity_poly.type
_entity_poly.pdbx_seq_one_letter_code
_entity_poly.pdbx_strand_id
1 'polypeptide(L)'
;MAVDLSAIAKWPNVPACYDWLSLDRRGDWRLQGDRVMHSGLIAFINRQYGCDESGCWFLQNGPQRVFVSLGYTPWVYHRDGGAFVSHNGQPAGAVKAAFLDEEGNILLETKLGIGLLDDRDLAHFL
;
A
#
# COMPACT_ATOMS: atom_id res chain seq x y z
N MET A 1 -5.53 -10.43 -17.63
CA MET A 1 -6.95 -10.71 -17.31
C MET A 1 -7.34 -9.95 -16.05
N ALA A 2 -8.44 -9.23 -16.10
CA ALA A 2 -8.91 -8.49 -14.94
C ALA A 2 -9.51 -9.44 -13.90
N VAL A 3 -9.30 -9.14 -12.63
CA VAL A 3 -9.89 -9.88 -11.52
C VAL A 3 -11.22 -9.20 -11.17
N ASP A 4 -12.28 -9.99 -11.05
CA ASP A 4 -13.57 -9.48 -10.59
C ASP A 4 -13.58 -9.51 -9.07
N LEU A 5 -13.37 -8.36 -8.45
CA LEU A 5 -13.32 -8.23 -6.99
C LEU A 5 -14.65 -8.54 -6.33
N SER A 6 -15.77 -8.26 -7.01
CA SER A 6 -17.09 -8.54 -6.46
C SER A 6 -17.32 -10.03 -6.27
N ALA A 7 -16.84 -10.85 -7.21
CA ALA A 7 -16.97 -12.31 -7.12
C ALA A 7 -16.07 -12.90 -6.03
N ILE A 8 -14.93 -12.28 -5.75
CA ILE A 8 -13.95 -12.81 -4.79
C ILE A 8 -14.30 -12.43 -3.36
N ALA A 9 -14.74 -11.20 -3.11
CA ALA A 9 -14.76 -10.63 -1.76
C ALA A 9 -16.14 -10.10 -1.34
N LYS A 10 -17.22 -10.48 -1.97
CA LYS A 10 -18.56 -9.91 -1.71
C LYS A 10 -18.50 -8.38 -1.66
N TRP A 11 -17.91 -7.82 -2.65
CA TRP A 11 -17.55 -6.42 -2.73
C TRP A 11 -18.79 -5.52 -2.74
N PRO A 12 -18.81 -4.42 -1.98
CA PRO A 12 -19.93 -3.49 -2.02
C PRO A 12 -20.13 -2.90 -3.42
N ASN A 13 -21.37 -2.85 -3.87
CA ASN A 13 -21.72 -2.33 -5.19
C ASN A 13 -22.14 -0.87 -5.08
N VAL A 14 -21.18 0.02 -4.84
CA VAL A 14 -21.39 1.46 -4.70
C VAL A 14 -20.34 2.19 -5.53
N PRO A 15 -20.63 3.41 -6.05
CA PRO A 15 -19.66 4.16 -6.88
C PRO A 15 -18.39 4.54 -6.13
N ALA A 16 -18.51 4.85 -4.84
CA ALA A 16 -17.37 5.15 -3.97
C ALA A 16 -17.47 4.31 -2.72
N CYS A 17 -16.44 3.55 -2.43
CA CYS A 17 -16.41 2.63 -1.29
C CYS A 17 -15.37 3.09 -0.28
N TYR A 18 -15.79 3.20 0.98
CA TYR A 18 -14.93 3.61 2.10
C TYR A 18 -14.88 2.50 3.13
N ASP A 19 -13.79 2.46 3.88
CA ASP A 19 -13.61 1.56 5.04
C ASP A 19 -13.69 0.06 4.70
N TRP A 20 -13.49 -0.28 3.43
CA TRP A 20 -13.50 -1.66 2.95
C TRP A 20 -12.09 -2.21 2.80
N LEU A 21 -11.20 -1.43 2.17
CA LEU A 21 -9.83 -1.80 1.87
C LEU A 21 -8.87 -0.98 2.72
N SER A 22 -7.88 -1.63 3.32
CA SER A 22 -6.83 -0.94 4.08
C SER A 22 -5.45 -1.46 3.72
N LEU A 23 -4.45 -0.60 3.94
CA LEU A 23 -3.04 -0.93 3.84
C LEU A 23 -2.45 -0.89 5.25
N ASP A 24 -1.89 -2.00 5.71
CA ASP A 24 -1.31 -2.04 7.04
C ASP A 24 0.16 -1.55 7.04
N ARG A 25 0.76 -1.48 8.23
CA ARG A 25 2.11 -0.95 8.41
C ARG A 25 3.22 -1.84 7.84
N ARG A 26 2.88 -3.08 7.47
CA ARG A 26 3.83 -3.99 6.82
C ARG A 26 3.63 -4.07 5.31
N GLY A 27 2.68 -3.29 4.78
CA GLY A 27 2.41 -3.26 3.36
C GLY A 27 1.46 -4.35 2.88
N ASP A 28 0.75 -5.01 3.79
CA ASP A 28 -0.25 -6.00 3.43
C ASP A 28 -1.60 -5.33 3.21
N TRP A 29 -2.30 -5.78 2.18
CA TRP A 29 -3.67 -5.35 1.91
C TRP A 29 -4.65 -6.13 2.80
N ARG A 30 -5.67 -5.44 3.31
CA ARG A 30 -6.70 -6.04 4.13
C ARG A 30 -8.08 -5.65 3.64
N LEU A 31 -9.00 -6.61 3.62
CA LEU A 31 -10.41 -6.39 3.33
C LEU A 31 -11.19 -6.57 4.64
N GLN A 32 -11.80 -5.50 5.13
CA GLN A 32 -12.50 -5.49 6.41
C GLN A 32 -11.65 -6.07 7.56
N GLY A 33 -10.36 -5.73 7.54
CA GLY A 33 -9.42 -6.17 8.57
C GLY A 33 -8.74 -7.51 8.29
N ASP A 34 -9.25 -8.30 7.37
CA ASP A 34 -8.66 -9.60 7.03
C ASP A 34 -7.60 -9.45 5.95
N ARG A 35 -6.43 -10.05 6.18
CA ARG A 35 -5.33 -9.98 5.24
C ARG A 35 -5.69 -10.68 3.93
N VAL A 36 -5.44 -10.00 2.82
CA VAL A 36 -5.64 -10.57 1.49
C VAL A 36 -4.52 -11.56 1.20
N MET A 37 -4.88 -12.81 0.90
CA MET A 37 -3.92 -13.88 0.62
C MET A 37 -3.92 -14.31 -0.85
N HIS A 38 -4.95 -13.96 -1.61
CA HIS A 38 -5.08 -14.36 -3.01
C HIS A 38 -4.12 -13.54 -3.87
N SER A 39 -3.14 -14.20 -4.49
CA SER A 39 -2.07 -13.54 -5.24
C SER A 39 -2.57 -12.71 -6.42
N GLY A 40 -3.59 -13.19 -7.13
CA GLY A 40 -4.19 -12.45 -8.24
C GLY A 40 -4.88 -11.18 -7.79
N LEU A 41 -5.54 -11.22 -6.64
CA LEU A 41 -6.18 -10.04 -6.07
C LEU A 41 -5.13 -9.02 -5.60
N ILE A 42 -4.08 -9.48 -4.94
CA ILE A 42 -2.97 -8.62 -4.52
C ILE A 42 -2.35 -7.93 -5.74
N ALA A 43 -2.09 -8.67 -6.81
CA ALA A 43 -1.51 -8.11 -8.04
C ALA A 43 -2.44 -7.07 -8.67
N PHE A 44 -3.74 -7.33 -8.68
CA PHE A 44 -4.72 -6.37 -9.19
C PHE A 44 -4.73 -5.08 -8.36
N ILE A 45 -4.80 -5.20 -7.04
CA ILE A 45 -4.79 -4.05 -6.13
C ILE A 45 -3.51 -3.23 -6.34
N ASN A 46 -2.36 -3.90 -6.41
CA ASN A 46 -1.07 -3.23 -6.60
C ASN A 46 -1.02 -2.42 -7.90
N ARG A 47 -1.61 -2.94 -8.97
CA ARG A 47 -1.61 -2.23 -10.27
C ARG A 47 -2.55 -1.03 -10.29
N GLN A 48 -3.67 -1.12 -9.56
CA GLN A 48 -4.73 -0.12 -9.62
C GLN A 48 -4.63 0.93 -8.51
N TYR A 49 -3.67 0.78 -7.61
CA TYR A 49 -3.46 1.69 -6.49
C TYR A 49 -2.90 3.02 -6.97
N GLY A 50 -3.50 4.11 -6.53
CA GLY A 50 -3.06 5.44 -6.91
C GLY A 50 -3.60 6.51 -5.99
N CYS A 51 -3.25 7.75 -6.30
CA CYS A 51 -3.62 8.93 -5.53
C CYS A 51 -4.39 9.89 -6.43
N ASP A 52 -5.47 10.47 -5.92
CA ASP A 52 -6.21 11.48 -6.65
C ASP A 52 -5.64 12.90 -6.43
N GLU A 53 -6.27 13.90 -7.06
CA GLU A 53 -5.81 15.28 -6.97
C GLU A 53 -5.92 15.87 -5.56
N SER A 54 -6.79 15.30 -4.73
CA SER A 54 -6.99 15.75 -3.34
C SER A 54 -6.04 15.06 -2.36
N GLY A 55 -5.19 14.16 -2.83
CA GLY A 55 -4.29 13.40 -1.97
C GLY A 55 -4.93 12.16 -1.36
N CYS A 56 -6.08 11.74 -1.85
CA CYS A 56 -6.74 10.52 -1.38
C CYS A 56 -6.23 9.31 -2.14
N TRP A 57 -5.88 8.26 -1.42
CA TRP A 57 -5.38 7.01 -2.00
C TRP A 57 -6.54 6.05 -2.24
N PHE A 58 -6.55 5.43 -3.41
CA PHE A 58 -7.66 4.60 -3.82
C PHE A 58 -7.23 3.51 -4.79
N LEU A 59 -8.12 2.53 -4.95
CA LEU A 59 -8.06 1.47 -5.95
C LEU A 59 -9.17 1.74 -6.96
N GLN A 60 -8.84 1.75 -8.24
CA GLN A 60 -9.86 1.85 -9.28
C GLN A 60 -10.32 0.45 -9.68
N ASN A 61 -11.59 0.16 -9.42
CA ASN A 61 -12.23 -1.12 -9.77
C ASN A 61 -13.33 -0.85 -10.81
N GLY A 62 -12.97 -0.88 -12.10
CA GLY A 62 -13.88 -0.48 -13.16
C GLY A 62 -14.41 0.94 -12.92
N PRO A 63 -15.72 1.16 -12.88
CA PRO A 63 -16.28 2.49 -12.57
C PRO A 63 -16.25 2.83 -11.08
N GLN A 64 -15.95 1.87 -10.22
CA GLN A 64 -15.94 2.06 -8.77
C GLN A 64 -14.60 2.57 -8.28
N ARG A 65 -14.63 3.53 -7.37
CA ARG A 65 -13.45 4.00 -6.65
C ARG A 65 -13.51 3.47 -5.22
N VAL A 66 -12.49 2.69 -4.85
CA VAL A 66 -12.38 2.10 -3.52
C VAL A 66 -11.28 2.83 -2.77
N PHE A 67 -11.65 3.64 -1.78
CA PHE A 67 -10.68 4.41 -1.01
C PHE A 67 -9.97 3.53 0.00
N VAL A 68 -8.66 3.75 0.13
CA VAL A 68 -7.80 2.95 1.01
C VAL A 68 -7.67 3.63 2.36
N SER A 69 -7.95 2.90 3.43
CA SER A 69 -7.63 3.34 4.78
C SER A 69 -6.17 3.02 5.06
N LEU A 70 -5.38 4.05 5.35
CA LEU A 70 -3.94 3.88 5.55
C LEU A 70 -3.64 3.66 7.03
N GLY A 71 -2.87 2.61 7.33
CA GLY A 71 -2.40 2.34 8.69
C GLY A 71 -1.41 3.40 9.17
N TYR A 72 -0.62 3.96 8.25
CA TYR A 72 0.29 5.07 8.54
C TYR A 72 0.52 5.88 7.25
N THR A 73 1.44 5.45 6.39
CA THR A 73 1.80 6.16 5.16
C THR A 73 1.22 5.45 3.94
N PRO A 74 1.08 6.14 2.79
CA PRO A 74 0.57 5.51 1.57
C PRO A 74 1.57 4.56 0.92
N TRP A 75 2.85 4.63 1.29
CA TRP A 75 3.90 3.72 0.84
C TRP A 75 4.48 2.97 2.02
N VAL A 76 4.77 1.70 1.83
CA VAL A 76 5.54 0.90 2.78
C VAL A 76 6.72 0.32 2.02
N TYR A 77 7.93 0.56 2.52
CA TYR A 77 9.15 0.15 1.84
C TYR A 77 9.74 -1.09 2.48
N HIS A 78 10.18 -2.01 1.62
CA HIS A 78 10.89 -3.22 2.01
C HIS A 78 12.29 -3.19 1.42
N ARG A 79 13.22 -3.75 2.14
CA ARG A 79 14.56 -3.96 1.61
C ARG A 79 14.55 -5.18 0.69
N ASP A 80 15.09 -5.02 -0.51
CA ASP A 80 15.28 -6.09 -1.48
C ASP A 80 16.74 -6.05 -1.94
N GLY A 81 17.57 -6.90 -1.36
CA GLY A 81 19.01 -6.85 -1.57
C GLY A 81 19.59 -5.54 -1.08
N GLY A 82 20.29 -4.79 -1.94
CA GLY A 82 20.85 -3.48 -1.60
C GLY A 82 19.93 -2.30 -1.88
N ALA A 83 18.67 -2.55 -2.27
CA ALA A 83 17.73 -1.53 -2.70
C ALA A 83 16.44 -1.60 -1.90
N PHE A 84 15.58 -0.61 -2.07
CA PHE A 84 14.24 -0.60 -1.47
C PHE A 84 13.18 -0.69 -2.56
N VAL A 85 12.11 -1.41 -2.26
CA VAL A 85 10.93 -1.52 -3.12
C VAL A 85 9.68 -1.16 -2.30
N SER A 86 8.68 -0.61 -2.96
CA SER A 86 7.40 -0.31 -2.32
C SER A 86 6.59 -1.59 -2.11
N HIS A 87 5.56 -1.51 -1.28
CA HIS A 87 4.66 -2.63 -1.01
C HIS A 87 3.96 -3.16 -2.27
N ASN A 88 3.82 -2.32 -3.29
CA ASN A 88 3.23 -2.74 -4.57
C ASN A 88 4.28 -3.06 -5.64
N GLY A 89 5.54 -3.28 -5.22
CA GLY A 89 6.57 -3.79 -6.10
C GLY A 89 7.31 -2.78 -6.95
N GLN A 90 7.15 -1.47 -6.70
CA GLN A 90 7.84 -0.45 -7.46
C GLN A 90 9.22 -0.16 -6.87
N PRO A 91 10.28 -0.09 -7.70
CA PRO A 91 11.60 0.31 -7.21
C PRO A 91 11.53 1.74 -6.66
N ALA A 92 12.03 1.91 -5.44
CA ALA A 92 12.00 3.22 -4.77
C ALA A 92 13.12 4.14 -5.24
N GLY A 93 14.18 3.59 -5.79
CA GLY A 93 15.37 4.35 -6.14
C GLY A 93 16.16 4.74 -4.90
N ALA A 94 16.92 5.82 -5.00
CA ALA A 94 17.74 6.28 -3.89
C ALA A 94 16.88 6.85 -2.77
N VAL A 95 17.29 6.59 -1.53
CA VAL A 95 16.69 7.22 -0.35
C VAL A 95 17.23 8.65 -0.25
N LYS A 96 16.35 9.64 -0.35
CA LYS A 96 16.71 11.06 -0.29
C LYS A 96 16.88 11.55 1.14
N ALA A 97 16.05 11.03 2.05
CA ALA A 97 16.08 11.38 3.47
C ALA A 97 15.44 10.28 4.29
N ALA A 98 15.81 10.21 5.55
CA ALA A 98 15.23 9.28 6.51
C ALA A 98 14.82 10.05 7.76
N PHE A 99 13.69 9.68 8.34
CA PHE A 99 13.14 10.35 9.51
C PHE A 99 12.79 9.32 10.57
N LEU A 100 12.99 9.69 11.82
CA LEU A 100 12.59 8.88 12.96
C LEU A 100 11.38 9.55 13.62
N ASP A 101 10.29 8.83 13.78
CA ASP A 101 9.13 9.37 14.47
C ASP A 101 9.24 9.14 15.99
N GLU A 102 8.24 9.61 16.75
CA GLU A 102 8.24 9.53 18.20
C GLU A 102 8.10 8.09 18.72
N GLU A 103 7.58 7.19 17.89
CA GLU A 103 7.36 5.80 18.27
C GLU A 103 8.51 4.88 17.85
N GLY A 104 9.57 5.43 17.26
CA GLY A 104 10.71 4.66 16.79
C GLY A 104 10.57 4.09 15.39
N ASN A 105 9.56 4.52 14.64
CA ASN A 105 9.43 4.12 13.25
C ASN A 105 10.38 4.92 12.35
N ILE A 106 10.89 4.29 11.31
CA ILE A 106 11.70 4.93 10.29
C ILE A 106 10.84 5.23 9.07
N LEU A 107 10.87 6.46 8.62
CA LEU A 107 10.21 6.91 7.40
C LEU A 107 11.27 7.25 6.37
N LEU A 108 11.08 6.82 5.13
CA LEU A 108 12.01 7.06 4.04
C LEU A 108 11.36 7.96 3.00
N GLU A 109 12.08 8.98 2.56
CA GLU A 109 11.69 9.79 1.42
C GLU A 109 12.39 9.29 0.17
N THR A 110 11.63 8.97 -0.86
CA THR A 110 12.13 8.51 -2.16
C THR A 110 11.40 9.25 -3.27
N LYS A 111 11.75 8.94 -4.52
CA LYS A 111 11.02 9.50 -5.69
C LYS A 111 9.54 9.15 -5.69
N LEU A 112 9.14 8.08 -5.01
CA LEU A 112 7.73 7.68 -4.92
C LEU A 112 6.97 8.50 -3.88
N GLY A 113 7.66 8.98 -2.86
CA GLY A 113 7.08 9.72 -1.74
C GLY A 113 7.60 9.23 -0.41
N ILE A 114 7.00 9.74 0.66
CA ILE A 114 7.36 9.31 2.02
C ILE A 114 6.64 8.01 2.34
N GLY A 115 7.38 7.04 2.84
CA GLY A 115 6.84 5.75 3.21
C GLY A 115 7.49 5.18 4.46
N LEU A 116 6.72 4.38 5.18
CA LEU A 116 7.16 3.67 6.36
C LEU A 116 8.09 2.53 5.97
N LEU A 117 9.23 2.42 6.63
CA LEU A 117 10.06 1.24 6.49
C LEU A 117 9.42 0.09 7.27
N ASP A 118 9.27 -1.07 6.61
CA ASP A 118 8.77 -2.27 7.26
C ASP A 118 9.61 -2.56 8.51
N ASP A 119 8.96 -2.80 9.64
CA ASP A 119 9.63 -3.04 10.92
C ASP A 119 10.58 -4.24 10.88
N ARG A 120 10.33 -5.20 10.00
CA ARG A 120 11.20 -6.36 9.80
C ARG A 120 12.55 -6.01 9.19
N ASP A 121 12.65 -4.84 8.57
CA ASP A 121 13.87 -4.37 7.90
C ASP A 121 14.64 -3.32 8.72
N LEU A 122 14.15 -2.95 9.91
CA LEU A 122 14.78 -1.92 10.74
C LEU A 122 16.22 -2.27 11.12
N ALA A 123 16.48 -3.51 11.46
CA ALA A 123 17.82 -3.93 11.88
C ALA A 123 18.86 -3.79 10.78
N HIS A 124 18.45 -3.92 9.54
CA HIS A 124 19.33 -3.77 8.37
C HIS A 124 19.57 -2.31 8.01
N PHE A 125 18.66 -1.43 8.38
CA PHE A 125 18.78 0.00 8.11
C PHE A 125 19.66 0.69 9.15
N LEU A 126 19.51 0.30 10.40
CA LEU A 126 20.25 0.86 11.51
C LEU A 126 21.65 0.24 11.63
#